data_8caca7d7e2cac99ca598c1dd62920367
#
_entry.id   8caca7d7e2cac99ca598c1dd62920367
#
_cell.length_a   1.000
_cell.length_b   1.000
_cell.length_c   1.000
_cell.angle_alpha   90.00
_cell.angle_beta   90.00
_cell.angle_gamma   90.00
#
_symmetry.space_group_name_H-M   'P 1'
#
loop_
_entity.id
_entity.type
_entity.pdbx_description
1 polymer ?
#
loop_
_entity_poly.entity_id
_entity_poly.type
_entity_poly.pdbx_seq_one_letter_code
_entity_poly.pdbx_strand_id
1 'polypeptide(L)'
;YEPRALLKIGPKFLLQHRLDVMHSVFDKPEIVVGIGVESNRILKKFPSKIRFIENQLYDTTGPFETLRLIVNNITGNSILFFHGDLYFDIKTIASADFSKSFIVVDSRDKMREKEVGVTIVNDKASILSYGLDTKWCQIAFLTGKELAILRQICSKTTHETKTLLAFEVINSIIGRGGTIKVYEPDNMSIVEIDCMKDIKNENFNR
;
A
#
# COMPACT_ATOMS: atom_id res chain seq x y z
N TYR A 1 -3.89 -21.81 6.83
CA TYR A 1 -3.37 -20.49 6.45
C TYR A 1 -4.20 -19.41 7.15
N GLU A 2 -3.57 -18.45 7.83
CA GLU A 2 -4.26 -17.33 8.46
C GLU A 2 -4.12 -16.08 7.60
N PRO A 3 -5.23 -15.34 7.31
CA PRO A 3 -5.14 -14.08 6.59
C PRO A 3 -4.20 -13.10 7.30
N ARG A 4 -3.27 -12.49 6.58
CA ARG A 4 -2.31 -11.53 7.17
C ARG A 4 -2.99 -10.43 7.99
N ALA A 5 -4.14 -9.96 7.56
CA ALA A 5 -4.97 -8.99 8.29
C ALA A 5 -5.31 -9.42 9.72
N LEU A 6 -5.41 -10.73 10.00
CA LEU A 6 -5.74 -11.32 11.28
C LEU A 6 -4.51 -11.80 12.08
N LEU A 7 -3.31 -11.64 11.58
CA LEU A 7 -2.09 -11.90 12.37
C LEU A 7 -2.04 -10.94 13.55
N LYS A 8 -1.70 -11.48 14.71
CA LYS A 8 -1.62 -10.69 15.95
C LYS A 8 -0.24 -10.10 16.13
N ILE A 9 -0.18 -8.79 16.34
CA ILE A 9 1.01 -8.05 16.75
C ILE A 9 0.73 -7.51 18.15
N GLY A 10 1.32 -8.13 19.15
CA GLY A 10 0.93 -7.89 20.55
C GLY A 10 -0.57 -8.20 20.77
N PRO A 11 -1.34 -7.29 21.37
CA PRO A 11 -2.76 -7.52 21.64
C PRO A 11 -3.67 -7.27 20.43
N LYS A 12 -3.20 -6.65 19.35
CA LYS A 12 -4.01 -6.21 18.22
C LYS A 12 -3.78 -7.06 16.97
N PHE A 13 -4.79 -7.14 16.10
CA PHE A 13 -4.60 -7.64 14.75
C PHE A 13 -3.83 -6.62 13.89
N LEU A 14 -3.07 -7.08 12.91
CA LEU A 14 -2.35 -6.22 11.97
C LEU A 14 -3.28 -5.20 11.30
N LEU A 15 -4.47 -5.62 10.87
CA LEU A 15 -5.46 -4.68 10.30
C LEU A 15 -5.90 -3.64 11.33
N GLN A 16 -6.17 -4.03 12.60
CA GLN A 16 -6.55 -3.08 13.63
C GLN A 16 -5.46 -2.03 13.89
N HIS A 17 -4.20 -2.47 13.97
CA HIS A 17 -3.07 -1.55 14.12
C HIS A 17 -3.05 -0.49 13.00
N ARG A 18 -3.20 -0.90 11.73
CA ARG A 18 -3.22 0.02 10.59
C ARG A 18 -4.40 0.99 10.62
N LEU A 19 -5.58 0.52 11.04
CA LEU A 19 -6.74 1.38 11.24
C LEU A 19 -6.46 2.46 12.29
N ASP A 20 -5.83 2.08 13.40
CA ASP A 20 -5.46 3.01 14.47
C ASP A 20 -4.46 4.07 13.95
N VAL A 21 -3.46 3.67 13.16
CA VAL A 21 -2.51 4.60 12.52
C VAL A 21 -3.25 5.57 11.59
N MET A 22 -4.14 5.07 10.73
CA MET A 22 -4.91 5.95 9.81
C MET A 22 -5.78 6.96 10.56
N HIS A 23 -6.48 6.53 11.59
CA HIS A 23 -7.30 7.44 12.43
C HIS A 23 -6.46 8.41 13.27
N SER A 24 -5.19 8.11 13.51
CA SER A 24 -4.29 9.03 14.23
C SER A 24 -3.70 10.11 13.32
N VAL A 25 -3.59 9.84 12.01
CA VAL A 25 -3.03 10.80 11.03
C VAL A 25 -4.11 11.64 10.36
N PHE A 26 -5.28 11.07 10.10
CA PHE A 26 -6.34 11.71 9.32
C PHE A 26 -7.62 11.89 10.15
N ASP A 27 -8.27 13.04 10.02
CA ASP A 27 -9.60 13.24 10.59
C ASP A 27 -10.66 12.52 9.72
N LYS A 28 -11.32 11.52 10.29
CA LYS A 28 -12.41 10.74 9.68
C LYS A 28 -12.12 10.25 8.24
N PRO A 29 -11.03 9.53 8.00
CA PRO A 29 -10.72 9.03 6.67
C PRO A 29 -11.77 7.99 6.22
N GLU A 30 -12.13 7.99 4.94
CA GLU A 30 -12.80 6.84 4.34
C GLU A 30 -11.77 5.71 4.20
N ILE A 31 -11.95 4.63 4.94
CA ILE A 31 -11.06 3.47 4.87
C ILE A 31 -11.74 2.36 4.09
N VAL A 32 -11.08 1.91 3.03
CA VAL A 32 -11.53 0.79 2.20
C VAL A 32 -10.46 -0.30 2.23
N VAL A 33 -10.86 -1.51 2.56
CA VAL A 33 -9.96 -2.67 2.66
C VAL A 33 -10.29 -3.65 1.54
N GLY A 34 -9.29 -3.89 0.68
CA GLY A 34 -9.35 -4.97 -0.31
C GLY A 34 -9.12 -6.33 0.36
N ILE A 35 -10.01 -7.25 0.12
CA ILE A 35 -9.95 -8.62 0.66
C ILE A 35 -10.07 -9.65 -0.45
N GLY A 36 -9.59 -10.87 -0.20
CA GLY A 36 -9.67 -12.01 -1.13
C GLY A 36 -9.66 -13.31 -0.32
N VAL A 37 -8.46 -13.82 0.00
CA VAL A 37 -8.31 -15.06 0.77
C VAL A 37 -9.03 -14.97 2.11
N GLU A 38 -9.87 -16.00 2.42
CA GLU A 38 -10.55 -16.11 3.72
C GLU A 38 -11.37 -14.86 4.11
N SER A 39 -11.95 -14.17 3.12
CA SER A 39 -12.71 -12.92 3.29
C SER A 39 -13.74 -12.99 4.42
N ASN A 40 -14.48 -14.11 4.51
CA ASN A 40 -15.49 -14.33 5.55
C ASN A 40 -14.92 -14.28 6.98
N ARG A 41 -13.68 -14.70 7.19
CA ARG A 41 -13.03 -14.61 8.51
C ARG A 41 -12.70 -13.18 8.90
N ILE A 42 -12.26 -12.37 7.92
CA ILE A 42 -11.96 -10.94 8.10
C ILE A 42 -13.26 -10.20 8.40
N LEU A 43 -14.30 -10.39 7.58
CA LEU A 43 -15.61 -9.72 7.74
C LEU A 43 -16.25 -10.00 9.11
N LYS A 44 -16.15 -11.23 9.63
CA LYS A 44 -16.65 -11.58 10.97
C LYS A 44 -15.93 -10.85 12.11
N LYS A 45 -14.66 -10.49 11.93
CA LYS A 45 -13.85 -9.83 12.96
C LYS A 45 -14.00 -8.30 12.97
N PHE A 46 -14.35 -7.70 11.82
CA PHE A 46 -14.45 -6.25 11.64
C PHE A 46 -15.84 -5.86 11.11
N PRO A 47 -16.91 -6.04 11.88
CA PRO A 47 -18.28 -6.10 11.31
C PRO A 47 -18.93 -4.78 10.94
N SER A 48 -18.42 -3.57 11.25
CA SER A 48 -19.35 -2.44 11.07
C SER A 48 -18.81 -1.05 10.78
N LYS A 49 -17.51 -0.85 10.68
CA LYS A 49 -16.96 0.52 10.49
C LYS A 49 -16.01 0.66 9.30
N ILE A 50 -15.78 -0.40 8.57
CA ILE A 50 -14.83 -0.45 7.46
C ILE A 50 -15.59 -0.90 6.22
N ARG A 51 -15.32 -0.24 5.12
CA ARG A 51 -15.79 -0.68 3.81
C ARG A 51 -14.85 -1.74 3.27
N PHE A 52 -15.38 -2.91 2.98
CA PHE A 52 -14.62 -3.99 2.34
C PHE A 52 -15.00 -4.11 0.87
N ILE A 53 -13.99 -4.35 0.02
CA ILE A 53 -14.17 -4.70 -1.38
C ILE A 53 -13.46 -6.02 -1.62
N GLU A 54 -14.22 -7.03 -2.04
CA GLU A 54 -13.71 -8.38 -2.27
C GLU A 54 -13.25 -8.53 -3.73
N ASN A 55 -12.02 -8.96 -3.91
CA ASN A 55 -11.54 -9.48 -5.18
C ASN A 55 -11.81 -10.99 -5.20
N GLN A 56 -12.87 -11.40 -5.86
CA GLN A 56 -13.23 -12.82 -5.97
C GLN A 56 -12.28 -13.63 -6.86
N LEU A 57 -11.46 -12.93 -7.66
CA LEU A 57 -10.47 -13.54 -8.57
C LEU A 57 -9.04 -13.38 -8.04
N TYR A 58 -8.87 -13.29 -6.71
CA TYR A 58 -7.59 -13.03 -6.06
C TYR A 58 -6.51 -14.10 -6.38
N ASP A 59 -6.90 -15.31 -6.69
CA ASP A 59 -6.03 -16.44 -7.00
C ASP A 59 -5.52 -16.45 -8.45
N THR A 60 -6.17 -15.69 -9.33
CA THR A 60 -5.87 -15.62 -10.77
C THR A 60 -5.49 -14.21 -11.24
N THR A 61 -5.50 -13.23 -10.32
CA THR A 61 -5.19 -11.82 -10.61
C THR A 61 -4.07 -11.28 -9.72
N GLY A 62 -3.42 -10.20 -10.17
CA GLY A 62 -2.40 -9.51 -9.38
C GLY A 62 -2.99 -8.54 -8.34
N PRO A 63 -2.15 -7.99 -7.45
CA PRO A 63 -2.56 -7.03 -6.42
C PRO A 63 -3.24 -5.79 -6.99
N PHE A 64 -2.91 -5.38 -8.21
CA PHE A 64 -3.54 -4.24 -8.87
C PHE A 64 -5.03 -4.44 -9.11
N GLU A 65 -5.50 -5.65 -9.38
CA GLU A 65 -6.95 -5.88 -9.59
C GLU A 65 -7.75 -5.50 -8.34
N THR A 66 -7.25 -5.83 -7.16
CA THR A 66 -7.88 -5.40 -5.90
C THR A 66 -7.88 -3.87 -5.76
N LEU A 67 -6.77 -3.20 -6.07
CA LEU A 67 -6.69 -1.73 -6.08
C LEU A 67 -7.66 -1.13 -7.12
N ARG A 68 -7.74 -1.71 -8.31
CA ARG A 68 -8.65 -1.27 -9.39
C ARG A 68 -10.11 -1.32 -8.94
N LEU A 69 -10.53 -2.42 -8.29
CA LEU A 69 -11.87 -2.56 -7.74
C LEU A 69 -12.16 -1.46 -6.70
N ILE A 70 -11.18 -1.16 -5.84
CA ILE A 70 -11.30 -0.08 -4.85
C ILE A 70 -11.44 1.27 -5.55
N VAL A 71 -10.51 1.61 -6.45
CA VAL A 71 -10.46 2.92 -7.13
C VAL A 71 -11.74 3.23 -7.91
N ASN A 72 -12.33 2.22 -8.54
CA ASN A 72 -13.60 2.34 -9.26
C ASN A 72 -14.83 2.54 -8.35
N ASN A 73 -14.67 2.35 -7.05
CA ASN A 73 -15.75 2.44 -6.06
C ASN A 73 -15.54 3.52 -5.01
N ILE A 74 -14.58 4.42 -5.20
CA ILE A 74 -14.32 5.60 -4.34
C ILE A 74 -14.40 6.89 -5.13
N THR A 75 -14.78 7.98 -4.48
CA THR A 75 -14.96 9.31 -5.10
C THR A 75 -14.00 10.37 -4.58
N GLY A 76 -13.16 10.06 -3.58
CA GLY A 76 -12.22 11.01 -2.96
C GLY A 76 -11.23 11.63 -3.95
N ASN A 77 -10.76 12.85 -3.66
CA ASN A 77 -9.80 13.58 -4.50
C ASN A 77 -8.34 13.17 -4.27
N SER A 78 -8.09 12.29 -3.33
CA SER A 78 -6.78 11.70 -3.04
C SER A 78 -6.95 10.28 -2.51
N ILE A 79 -5.90 9.47 -2.65
CA ILE A 79 -5.85 8.11 -2.13
C ILE A 79 -4.46 7.85 -1.54
N LEU A 80 -4.43 7.34 -0.32
CA LEU A 80 -3.26 6.69 0.26
C LEU A 80 -3.51 5.18 0.21
N PHE A 81 -2.67 4.43 -0.49
CA PHE A 81 -2.77 2.99 -0.53
C PHE A 81 -1.45 2.32 -0.13
N PHE A 82 -1.56 1.15 0.45
CA PHE A 82 -0.44 0.33 0.89
C PHE A 82 -0.81 -1.15 0.90
N HIS A 83 0.21 -1.99 0.86
CA HIS A 83 0.01 -3.44 0.85
C HIS A 83 -0.53 -3.96 2.19
N GLY A 84 -1.28 -5.05 2.09
CA GLY A 84 -2.02 -5.62 3.22
C GLY A 84 -1.17 -6.38 4.25
N ASP A 85 0.11 -6.55 4.04
CA ASP A 85 1.09 -7.25 4.89
C ASP A 85 2.04 -6.30 5.64
N LEU A 86 1.93 -4.99 5.41
CA LEU A 86 2.78 -4.02 6.07
C LEU A 86 2.36 -3.77 7.51
N TYR A 87 3.33 -3.80 8.41
CA TYR A 87 3.29 -3.11 9.69
C TYR A 87 4.09 -1.81 9.57
N PHE A 88 3.55 -0.69 9.99
CA PHE A 88 4.27 0.58 10.07
C PHE A 88 3.71 1.44 11.19
N ASP A 89 4.54 2.31 11.74
CA ASP A 89 4.14 3.25 12.77
C ASP A 89 3.63 4.58 12.20
N ILE A 90 3.07 5.41 13.05
CA ILE A 90 2.53 6.73 12.69
C ILE A 90 3.60 7.64 12.04
N LYS A 91 4.87 7.54 12.48
CA LYS A 91 5.97 8.38 12.00
C LYS A 91 6.27 8.17 10.52
N THR A 92 5.94 6.98 10.00
CA THR A 92 6.13 6.60 8.60
C THR A 92 5.39 7.54 7.63
N ILE A 93 4.26 8.13 8.04
CA ILE A 93 3.44 8.96 7.14
C ILE A 93 3.02 10.30 7.74
N ALA A 94 3.13 10.52 9.06
CA ALA A 94 2.56 11.68 9.73
C ALA A 94 3.11 13.04 9.27
N SER A 95 4.36 13.09 8.80
CA SER A 95 5.02 14.31 8.34
C SER A 95 5.08 14.45 6.81
N ALA A 96 4.36 13.60 6.07
CA ALA A 96 4.33 13.64 4.61
C ALA A 96 3.55 14.88 4.09
N ASP A 97 3.96 15.40 2.95
CA ASP A 97 3.25 16.48 2.25
C ASP A 97 2.10 15.92 1.40
N PHE A 98 0.91 15.81 1.99
CA PHE A 98 -0.30 15.34 1.33
C PHE A 98 -0.90 16.31 0.29
N SER A 99 -0.19 17.39 -0.06
CA SER A 99 -0.56 18.23 -1.20
C SER A 99 -0.02 17.71 -2.53
N LYS A 100 0.89 16.73 -2.52
CA LYS A 100 1.57 16.17 -3.69
C LYS A 100 1.54 14.66 -3.67
N SER A 101 1.54 14.04 -4.85
CA SER A 101 1.68 12.59 -4.98
C SER A 101 3.09 12.14 -4.60
N PHE A 102 3.19 11.10 -3.78
CA PHE A 102 4.47 10.55 -3.32
C PHE A 102 4.44 9.04 -3.13
N ILE A 103 5.62 8.45 -3.10
CA ILE A 103 5.88 7.10 -2.59
C ILE A 103 6.81 7.14 -1.40
N VAL A 104 6.62 6.23 -0.45
CA VAL A 104 7.53 6.08 0.70
C VAL A 104 8.69 5.17 0.31
N VAL A 105 9.91 5.58 0.63
CA VAL A 105 11.13 4.81 0.36
C VAL A 105 12.00 4.68 1.61
N ASP A 106 12.90 3.70 1.59
CA ASP A 106 13.97 3.54 2.57
C ASP A 106 15.28 3.26 1.85
N SER A 107 16.19 4.23 1.88
CA SER A 107 17.54 4.09 1.33
C SER A 107 18.52 3.44 2.31
N ARG A 108 18.15 3.30 3.58
CA ARG A 108 18.97 2.78 4.67
C ARG A 108 18.83 1.27 4.87
N ASP A 109 17.66 0.72 4.46
CA ASP A 109 17.42 -0.72 4.58
C ASP A 109 18.14 -1.49 3.47
N LYS A 110 18.70 -2.64 3.83
CA LYS A 110 19.39 -3.49 2.87
C LYS A 110 18.37 -4.21 1.99
N MET A 111 18.44 -3.97 0.69
CA MET A 111 17.58 -4.62 -0.30
C MET A 111 17.73 -6.15 -0.30
N ARG A 112 16.61 -6.85 -0.36
CA ARG A 112 16.52 -8.30 -0.59
C ARG A 112 16.25 -8.57 -2.08
N GLU A 113 16.58 -9.77 -2.55
CA GLU A 113 16.51 -10.14 -3.99
C GLU A 113 15.14 -9.88 -4.66
N LYS A 114 14.05 -9.96 -3.91
CA LYS A 114 12.69 -9.82 -4.44
C LYS A 114 12.01 -8.51 -4.06
N GLU A 115 12.74 -7.57 -3.49
CA GLU A 115 12.20 -6.27 -3.14
C GLU A 115 12.26 -5.33 -4.35
N VAL A 116 11.24 -4.48 -4.45
CA VAL A 116 11.16 -3.46 -5.50
C VAL A 116 11.90 -2.22 -5.03
N GLY A 117 12.85 -1.79 -5.83
CA GLY A 117 13.54 -0.51 -5.64
C GLY A 117 13.03 0.58 -6.56
N VAL A 118 13.56 1.78 -6.40
CA VAL A 118 13.22 2.96 -7.18
C VAL A 118 14.49 3.73 -7.59
N THR A 119 14.53 4.16 -8.85
CA THR A 119 15.51 5.16 -9.32
C THR A 119 14.94 6.55 -9.06
N ILE A 120 15.71 7.39 -8.36
CA ILE A 120 15.31 8.73 -7.96
C ILE A 120 16.06 9.76 -8.80
N VAL A 121 15.33 10.70 -9.40
CA VAL A 121 15.90 11.83 -10.16
C VAL A 121 15.22 13.12 -9.70
N ASN A 122 15.98 14.06 -9.17
CA ASN A 122 15.49 15.36 -8.67
C ASN A 122 14.29 15.20 -7.69
N ASP A 123 14.46 14.37 -6.66
CA ASP A 123 13.46 14.06 -5.63
C ASP A 123 12.16 13.43 -6.16
N LYS A 124 12.20 12.83 -7.34
CA LYS A 124 11.07 12.17 -7.98
C LYS A 124 11.42 10.73 -8.33
N ALA A 125 10.45 9.85 -8.21
CA ALA A 125 10.54 8.52 -8.74
C ALA A 125 10.60 8.57 -10.29
N SER A 126 11.60 7.93 -10.85
CA SER A 126 11.77 7.81 -12.30
C SER A 126 11.28 6.46 -12.81
N ILE A 127 11.65 5.39 -12.13
CA ILE A 127 11.22 4.02 -12.43
C ILE A 127 11.30 3.16 -11.16
N LEU A 128 10.36 2.22 -11.02
CA LEU A 128 10.38 1.18 -9.99
C LEU A 128 10.65 -0.17 -10.66
N SER A 129 11.56 -0.96 -10.09
CA SER A 129 11.86 -2.31 -10.59
C SER A 129 12.57 -3.14 -9.51
N TYR A 130 12.61 -4.45 -9.72
CA TYR A 130 13.53 -5.30 -8.97
C TYR A 130 14.99 -4.93 -9.30
N GLY A 131 15.89 -5.11 -8.32
CA GLY A 131 17.33 -4.90 -8.50
C GLY A 131 17.79 -3.43 -8.51
N LEU A 132 16.94 -2.48 -8.09
CA LEU A 132 17.30 -1.08 -7.83
C LEU A 132 17.61 -0.86 -6.35
N ASP A 133 18.47 0.11 -6.02
CA ASP A 133 19.11 0.21 -4.70
C ASP A 133 18.23 0.79 -3.59
N THR A 134 17.33 1.74 -3.90
CA THR A 134 16.49 2.39 -2.89
C THR A 134 15.15 1.66 -2.77
N LYS A 135 14.87 1.08 -1.60
CA LYS A 135 13.66 0.29 -1.36
C LYS A 135 12.39 1.13 -1.46
N TRP A 136 11.42 0.67 -2.25
CA TRP A 136 10.05 1.15 -2.16
C TRP A 136 9.31 0.46 -1.01
N CYS A 137 8.82 1.23 -0.06
CA CYS A 137 8.13 0.70 1.12
C CYS A 137 6.67 0.30 0.87
N GLN A 138 6.26 0.12 -0.37
CA GLN A 138 4.91 -0.34 -0.78
C GLN A 138 3.77 0.56 -0.26
N ILE A 139 4.06 1.84 0.00
CA ILE A 139 3.10 2.88 0.35
C ILE A 139 3.15 3.94 -0.74
N ALA A 140 1.99 4.37 -1.24
CA ALA A 140 1.87 5.45 -2.20
C ALA A 140 0.66 6.34 -1.91
N PHE A 141 0.85 7.65 -2.01
CA PHE A 141 -0.20 8.65 -1.97
C PHE A 141 -0.34 9.31 -3.33
N LEU A 142 -1.55 9.35 -3.87
CA LEU A 142 -1.85 9.94 -5.16
C LEU A 142 -2.96 10.97 -5.03
N THR A 143 -2.75 12.12 -5.68
CA THR A 143 -3.70 13.21 -5.74
C THR A 143 -3.66 13.87 -7.12
N GLY A 144 -4.63 14.73 -7.42
CA GLY A 144 -4.62 15.54 -8.64
C GLY A 144 -4.47 14.73 -9.92
N LYS A 145 -3.46 15.11 -10.74
CA LYS A 145 -3.18 14.48 -12.04
C LYS A 145 -2.87 12.99 -11.94
N GLU A 146 -2.10 12.59 -10.94
CA GLU A 146 -1.66 11.20 -10.77
C GLU A 146 -2.84 10.29 -10.42
N LEU A 147 -3.75 10.76 -9.56
CA LEU A 147 -4.99 10.05 -9.28
C LEU A 147 -5.92 9.99 -10.49
N ALA A 148 -6.00 11.05 -11.29
CA ALA A 148 -6.76 11.04 -12.55
C ALA A 148 -6.21 10.00 -13.54
N ILE A 149 -4.88 9.90 -13.66
CA ILE A 149 -4.22 8.88 -14.50
C ILE A 149 -4.51 7.48 -13.95
N LEU A 150 -4.41 7.26 -12.63
CA LEU A 150 -4.76 5.98 -12.01
C LEU A 150 -6.20 5.57 -12.34
N ARG A 151 -7.16 6.49 -12.22
CA ARG A 151 -8.57 6.24 -12.58
C ARG A 151 -8.75 5.86 -14.05
N GLN A 152 -8.01 6.50 -14.97
CA GLN A 152 -8.02 6.13 -16.39
C GLN A 152 -7.45 4.71 -16.61
N ILE A 153 -6.40 4.33 -15.89
CA ILE A 153 -5.86 2.96 -15.93
C ILE A 153 -6.90 1.97 -15.39
N CYS A 154 -7.51 2.28 -14.25
CA CYS A 154 -8.51 1.43 -13.59
C CYS A 154 -9.81 1.29 -14.39
N SER A 155 -10.17 2.26 -15.23
CA SER A 155 -11.38 2.19 -16.07
C SER A 155 -11.28 1.18 -17.22
N LYS A 156 -10.07 0.79 -17.61
CA LYS A 156 -9.80 -0.17 -18.67
C LYS A 156 -9.46 -1.53 -18.06
N THR A 157 -10.21 -2.55 -18.40
CA THR A 157 -9.97 -3.91 -17.93
C THR A 157 -9.55 -4.78 -19.09
N THR A 158 -8.30 -5.21 -19.11
CA THR A 158 -7.77 -6.23 -20.02
C THR A 158 -7.20 -7.37 -19.18
N HIS A 159 -6.91 -8.51 -19.81
CA HIS A 159 -6.22 -9.60 -19.11
C HIS A 159 -4.87 -9.14 -18.53
N GLU A 160 -4.12 -8.36 -19.29
CA GLU A 160 -2.82 -7.82 -18.88
C GLU A 160 -2.93 -6.90 -17.67
N THR A 161 -3.91 -5.99 -17.63
CA THR A 161 -4.09 -5.09 -16.49
C THR A 161 -4.48 -5.82 -15.21
N LYS A 162 -5.18 -6.96 -15.30
CA LYS A 162 -5.57 -7.74 -14.12
C LYS A 162 -4.40 -8.43 -13.42
N THR A 163 -3.29 -8.65 -14.09
CA THR A 163 -2.10 -9.34 -13.55
C THR A 163 -1.01 -8.38 -13.06
N LEU A 164 -1.17 -7.07 -13.28
CA LEU A 164 -0.18 -6.06 -12.89
C LEU A 164 0.10 -6.08 -11.40
N LEU A 165 1.36 -5.81 -11.07
CA LEU A 165 1.82 -5.49 -9.72
C LEU A 165 1.64 -4.00 -9.43
N ALA A 166 1.58 -3.64 -8.15
CA ALA A 166 1.34 -2.26 -7.76
C ALA A 166 2.43 -1.28 -8.27
N PHE A 167 3.71 -1.70 -8.28
CA PHE A 167 4.79 -0.85 -8.79
C PHE A 167 4.72 -0.63 -10.32
N GLU A 168 4.20 -1.58 -11.09
CA GLU A 168 4.02 -1.43 -12.54
C GLU A 168 2.96 -0.36 -12.86
N VAL A 169 1.98 -0.24 -11.97
CA VAL A 169 0.97 0.83 -12.06
C VAL A 169 1.59 2.19 -11.77
N ILE A 170 2.47 2.28 -10.75
CA ILE A 170 3.24 3.52 -10.49
C ILE A 170 4.07 3.90 -11.72
N ASN A 171 4.78 2.95 -12.34
CA ASN A 171 5.51 3.18 -13.59
C ASN A 171 4.58 3.64 -14.73
N SER A 172 3.39 3.07 -14.83
CA SER A 172 2.40 3.49 -15.84
C SER A 172 1.91 4.91 -15.62
N ILE A 173 1.77 5.35 -14.36
CA ILE A 173 1.43 6.74 -14.04
C ILE A 173 2.58 7.67 -14.44
N ILE A 174 3.82 7.33 -14.10
CA ILE A 174 5.02 8.11 -14.48
C ILE A 174 5.14 8.19 -15.99
N GLY A 175 5.02 7.07 -16.71
CA GLY A 175 5.10 7.00 -18.18
C GLY A 175 4.03 7.82 -18.90
N ARG A 176 2.90 8.10 -18.25
CA ARG A 176 1.83 9.00 -18.76
C ARG A 176 2.01 10.45 -18.32
N GLY A 177 3.19 10.81 -17.82
CA GLY A 177 3.56 12.17 -17.43
C GLY A 177 3.09 12.56 -16.02
N GLY A 178 2.77 11.60 -15.16
CA GLY A 178 2.59 11.83 -13.73
C GLY A 178 3.93 12.16 -13.06
N THR A 179 3.86 12.94 -11.98
CA THR A 179 5.03 13.30 -11.16
C THR A 179 4.82 12.79 -9.73
N ILE A 180 5.63 11.82 -9.32
CA ILE A 180 5.55 11.20 -8.00
C ILE A 180 6.81 11.56 -7.23
N LYS A 181 6.65 12.26 -6.11
CA LYS A 181 7.74 12.60 -5.20
C LYS A 181 8.22 11.38 -4.43
N VAL A 182 9.45 11.42 -3.99
CA VAL A 182 9.98 10.44 -3.04
C VAL A 182 9.92 11.05 -1.65
N TYR A 183 9.36 10.30 -0.70
CA TYR A 183 9.30 10.66 0.70
C TYR A 183 10.00 9.60 1.53
N GLU A 184 11.05 10.00 2.24
CA GLU A 184 11.83 9.15 3.15
C GLU A 184 11.76 9.75 4.56
N PRO A 185 10.97 9.18 5.48
CA PRO A 185 10.90 9.65 6.87
C PRO A 185 12.18 9.31 7.65
N ASP A 186 12.65 10.24 8.49
CA ASP A 186 13.87 10.05 9.28
C ASP A 186 13.80 8.88 10.26
N ASN A 187 12.64 8.68 10.89
CA ASN A 187 12.42 7.73 11.98
C ASN A 187 11.22 6.81 11.70
N MET A 188 11.16 6.20 10.53
CA MET A 188 10.12 5.24 10.24
C MET A 188 10.43 3.86 10.82
N SER A 189 9.37 3.14 11.18
CA SER A 189 9.41 1.71 11.42
C SER A 189 8.42 1.05 10.47
N ILE A 190 8.94 0.27 9.55
CA ILE A 190 8.13 -0.45 8.56
C ILE A 190 8.67 -1.87 8.39
N VAL A 191 7.77 -2.85 8.42
CA VAL A 191 8.10 -4.27 8.29
C VAL A 191 7.04 -4.96 7.45
N GLU A 192 7.46 -5.79 6.51
CA GLU A 192 6.59 -6.70 5.78
C GLU A 192 6.39 -7.98 6.59
N ILE A 193 5.13 -8.33 6.86
CA ILE A 193 4.77 -9.47 7.69
C ILE A 193 4.11 -10.53 6.82
N ASP A 194 4.89 -11.51 6.41
CA ASP A 194 4.42 -12.64 5.62
C ASP A 194 3.88 -13.79 6.48
N CYS A 195 4.43 -13.95 7.68
CA CYS A 195 4.06 -15.03 8.58
C CYS A 195 4.33 -14.69 10.06
N MET A 196 3.89 -15.58 10.96
CA MET A 196 4.10 -15.43 12.40
C MET A 196 5.59 -15.40 12.82
N LYS A 197 6.52 -15.90 12.00
CA LYS A 197 7.96 -15.84 12.29
C LYS A 197 8.49 -14.43 12.21
N ASP A 198 8.00 -13.63 11.26
CA ASP A 198 8.41 -12.23 11.09
C ASP A 198 8.05 -11.42 12.34
N ILE A 199 6.87 -11.69 12.91
CA ILE A 199 6.43 -11.05 14.16
C ILE A 199 7.33 -11.39 15.35
N LYS A 200 7.89 -12.60 15.40
CA LYS A 200 8.76 -13.04 16.51
C LYS A 200 10.18 -12.46 16.41
N ASN A 201 10.63 -12.18 15.21
CA ASN A 201 11.96 -11.65 14.96
C ASN A 201 12.05 -10.13 15.19
N GLU A 202 10.92 -9.44 15.16
CA GLU A 202 10.84 -7.99 15.37
C GLU A 202 10.38 -7.68 16.80
N ASN A 203 11.13 -6.83 17.50
CA ASN A 203 10.75 -6.33 18.82
C ASN A 203 9.69 -5.22 18.68
N PHE A 204 8.43 -5.59 18.45
CA PHE A 204 7.29 -4.64 18.40
C PHE A 204 6.93 -4.01 19.75
N ASN A 205 7.70 -4.26 20.81
CA ASN A 205 7.46 -3.83 22.20
C ASN A 205 8.36 -2.67 22.64
N ARG A 206 8.84 -1.81 21.71
CA ARG A 206 9.59 -0.62 22.09
C ARG A 206 8.84 0.68 21.83
#